data_4b4632a079fc835fb50a9d6e1dacad0f
#
_entry.id   4b4632a079fc835fb50a9d6e1dacad0f
#
_cell.length_a   1.000
_cell.length_b   1.000
_cell.length_c   1.000
_cell.angle_alpha   90.00
_cell.angle_beta   90.00
_cell.angle_gamma   90.00
#
_symmetry.space_group_name_H-M   'P 1'
#
loop_
_entity.id
_entity.type
_entity.pdbx_description
1 polymer ?
#
loop_
_entity_poly.entity_id
_entity_poly.type
_entity_poly.pdbx_seq_one_letter_code
_entity_poly.pdbx_strand_id
1 'polypeptide(L)'
;MRNVCGLDVHKDNVFVCIDKEKGDKIQFKCGILTRDLDALRDRLVEEGVGEIAMESTSVYWMPIWRVLESDFKLYLVNPYAIKQLPGRKSDVKDAEWIAT
;
A
#
# COMPACT_ATOMS: atom_id res chain seq x y z
N MET A 1 14.83 -4.14 10.44
CA MET A 1 13.44 -3.90 10.02
C MET A 1 13.40 -3.32 8.64
N ARG A 2 12.27 -3.42 8.01
CA ARG A 2 12.13 -2.94 6.64
C ARG A 2 11.22 -1.74 6.59
N ASN A 3 11.39 -0.92 5.56
CA ASN A 3 10.47 0.15 5.32
C ASN A 3 9.14 -0.45 4.86
N VAL A 4 8.05 0.24 5.12
CA VAL A 4 6.74 -0.24 4.75
C VAL A 4 6.03 0.80 3.92
N CYS A 5 5.02 0.37 3.20
CA CYS A 5 4.34 1.25 2.26
C CYS A 5 2.83 1.06 2.35
N GLY A 6 2.12 2.16 2.24
CA GLY A 6 0.67 2.13 2.11
C GLY A 6 0.29 2.66 0.75
N LEU A 7 -0.62 1.99 0.08
CA LEU A 7 -1.14 2.41 -1.21
C LEU A 7 -2.63 2.68 -1.10
N ASP A 8 -3.04 3.86 -1.52
CA ASP A 8 -4.45 4.20 -1.59
C ASP A 8 -4.81 4.18 -3.06
N VAL A 9 -5.49 3.13 -3.47
CA VAL A 9 -5.75 2.85 -4.88
C VAL A 9 -7.06 3.45 -5.33
N HIS A 10 -6.99 4.26 -6.36
CA HIS A 10 -8.17 4.87 -6.97
C HIS A 10 -8.28 4.41 -8.41
N LYS A 11 -9.35 4.82 -9.05
CA LYS A 11 -9.61 4.41 -10.42
C LYS A 11 -8.48 4.77 -11.37
N ASP A 12 -7.96 5.98 -11.25
CA ASP A 12 -6.99 6.49 -12.22
C ASP A 12 -5.61 6.73 -11.65
N ASN A 13 -5.44 6.54 -10.35
CA ASN A 13 -4.15 6.82 -9.75
C ASN A 13 -4.01 6.13 -8.41
N VAL A 14 -2.79 6.15 -7.89
CA VAL A 14 -2.47 5.53 -6.63
C VAL A 14 -1.69 6.53 -5.80
N PHE A 15 -2.13 6.77 -4.57
CA PHE A 15 -1.35 7.54 -3.63
C PHE A 15 -0.43 6.59 -2.89
N VAL A 16 0.84 6.95 -2.83
CA VAL A 16 1.86 6.11 -2.24
C VAL A 16 2.43 6.81 -1.01
N CYS A 17 2.52 6.08 0.08
CA CYS A 17 3.14 6.58 1.29
C CYS A 17 4.13 5.54 1.79
N ILE A 18 5.40 5.88 1.80
CA ILE A 18 6.45 5.00 2.27
C ILE A 18 6.89 5.48 3.64
N ASP A 19 6.76 4.61 4.64
CA ASP A 19 7.21 4.90 5.99
C ASP A 19 8.56 4.27 6.18
N LYS A 20 9.56 5.07 6.37
CA LYS A 20 10.90 4.56 6.58
C LYS A 20 11.15 4.28 8.04
N GLU A 21 11.95 3.28 8.27
CA GLU A 21 12.31 2.86 9.62
C GLU A 21 12.86 4.02 10.43
N LYS A 22 13.54 4.94 9.77
CA LYS A 22 14.13 6.09 10.44
C LYS A 22 13.12 7.13 10.88
N GLY A 23 11.88 7.01 10.44
CA GLY A 23 10.85 7.98 10.74
C GLY A 23 10.51 8.91 9.59
N ASP A 24 11.27 8.87 8.52
CA ASP A 24 10.98 9.68 7.34
C ASP A 24 9.81 9.11 6.58
N LYS A 25 9.10 9.96 5.87
CA LYS A 25 8.00 9.53 5.02
C LYS A 25 8.20 10.08 3.63
N ILE A 26 7.88 9.28 2.64
CA ILE A 26 7.90 9.69 1.26
C ILE A 26 6.50 9.52 0.73
N GLN A 27 5.93 10.56 0.17
CA GLN A 27 4.57 10.50 -0.35
C GLN A 27 4.55 11.01 -1.77
N PHE A 28 3.88 10.29 -2.64
CA PHE A 28 3.71 10.73 -4.02
C PHE A 28 2.53 10.00 -4.64
N LYS A 29 2.14 10.43 -5.82
CA LYS A 29 1.03 9.87 -6.55
C LYS A 29 1.55 9.36 -7.88
N CYS A 30 1.04 8.23 -8.34
CA CYS A 30 1.42 7.71 -9.65
C CYS A 30 0.19 7.22 -10.39
N GLY A 31 0.37 6.98 -11.69
CA GLY A 31 -0.70 6.48 -12.52
C GLY A 31 -0.85 4.98 -12.40
N ILE A 32 -1.73 4.42 -13.21
CA ILE A 32 -2.03 2.99 -13.16
C ILE A 32 -1.66 2.25 -14.44
N LEU A 33 -0.98 2.92 -15.35
CA LEU A 33 -0.52 2.25 -16.58
C LEU A 33 0.60 1.28 -16.20
N THR A 34 0.80 0.28 -17.04
CA THR A 34 1.81 -0.73 -16.76
C THR A 34 3.18 -0.09 -16.49
N ARG A 35 3.56 0.88 -17.30
CA ARG A 35 4.85 1.56 -17.11
C ARG A 35 4.88 2.30 -15.77
N ASP A 36 3.74 2.84 -15.35
CA ASP A 36 3.67 3.55 -14.08
C ASP A 36 3.83 2.58 -12.92
N LEU A 37 3.22 1.41 -13.04
CA LEU A 37 3.30 0.41 -11.98
C LEU A 37 4.69 -0.24 -11.93
N ASP A 38 5.32 -0.41 -13.06
CA ASP A 38 6.68 -0.93 -13.09
C ASP A 38 7.63 0.06 -12.45
N ALA A 39 7.44 1.33 -12.72
CA ALA A 39 8.26 2.37 -12.12
C ALA A 39 8.02 2.42 -10.61
N LEU A 40 6.78 2.23 -10.20
CA LEU A 40 6.44 2.19 -8.79
C LEU A 40 7.16 1.03 -8.11
N ARG A 41 7.12 -0.15 -8.73
CA ARG A 41 7.80 -1.31 -8.18
C ARG A 41 9.28 -1.03 -7.99
N ASP A 42 9.92 -0.47 -9.03
CA ASP A 42 11.34 -0.18 -8.96
C ASP A 42 11.65 0.82 -7.86
N ARG A 43 10.81 1.82 -7.70
CA ARG A 43 10.98 2.81 -6.64
C ARG A 43 10.87 2.17 -5.27
N LEU A 44 9.90 1.28 -5.08
CA LEU A 44 9.70 0.63 -3.80
C LEU A 44 10.86 -0.31 -3.46
N VAL A 45 11.39 -0.99 -4.46
CA VAL A 45 12.56 -1.83 -4.25
C VAL A 45 13.75 -0.96 -3.84
N GLU A 46 13.92 0.15 -4.52
CA GLU A 46 15.01 1.07 -4.25
C GLU A 46 14.94 1.63 -2.85
N GLU A 47 13.72 1.88 -2.36
CA GLU A 47 13.54 2.42 -1.03
C GLU A 47 13.55 1.35 0.07
N GLY A 48 13.80 0.11 -0.29
CA GLY A 48 13.92 -0.95 0.70
C GLY A 48 12.60 -1.38 1.33
N VAL A 49 11.51 -1.20 0.62
CA VAL A 49 10.19 -1.58 1.12
C VAL A 49 10.07 -3.10 1.12
N GLY A 50 9.57 -3.67 2.21
CA GLY A 50 9.35 -5.11 2.29
C GLY A 50 7.90 -5.50 2.34
N GLU A 51 7.06 -4.66 2.90
CA GLU A 51 5.64 -4.94 3.05
C GLU A 51 4.82 -3.77 2.56
N ILE A 52 3.70 -4.09 1.92
CA ILE A 52 2.82 -3.08 1.34
C ILE A 52 1.38 -3.39 1.70
N ALA A 53 0.66 -2.39 2.19
CA ALA A 53 -0.76 -2.51 2.42
C ALA A 53 -1.48 -1.70 1.35
N MET A 54 -2.47 -2.29 0.72
CA MET A 54 -3.28 -1.62 -0.28
C MET A 54 -4.68 -1.41 0.23
N GLU A 55 -5.21 -0.23 -0.01
CA GLU A 55 -6.58 0.09 0.32
C GLU A 55 -7.28 0.45 -0.98
N SER A 56 -8.40 -0.19 -1.25
CA SER A 56 -9.15 0.05 -2.48
C SER A 56 -10.61 -0.26 -2.23
N THR A 57 -11.49 0.58 -2.76
CA THR A 57 -12.93 0.37 -2.60
C THR A 57 -13.52 -0.49 -3.70
N SER A 58 -12.71 -0.93 -4.63
CA SER A 58 -13.18 -1.74 -5.73
C SER A 58 -12.04 -2.62 -6.21
N VAL A 59 -12.14 -3.14 -7.43
CA VAL A 59 -11.17 -4.08 -7.96
C VAL A 59 -9.94 -3.41 -8.58
N TYR A 60 -9.80 -2.12 -8.42
CA TYR A 60 -8.69 -1.39 -9.03
C TYR A 60 -7.32 -1.83 -8.49
N TRP A 61 -7.29 -2.51 -7.36
CA TRP A 61 -6.06 -3.00 -6.77
C TRP A 61 -5.45 -4.20 -7.52
N MET A 62 -6.27 -4.90 -8.29
CA MET A 62 -5.81 -6.16 -8.89
C MET A 62 -4.58 -6.05 -9.78
N PRO A 63 -4.54 -5.13 -10.75
CA PRO A 63 -3.34 -5.04 -11.58
C PRO A 63 -2.11 -4.63 -10.79
N ILE A 64 -2.30 -3.83 -9.75
CA ILE A 64 -1.20 -3.39 -8.91
C ILE A 64 -0.65 -4.58 -8.12
N TRP A 65 -1.54 -5.38 -7.60
CA TRP A 65 -1.17 -6.57 -6.85
C TRP A 65 -0.29 -7.48 -7.71
N ARG A 66 -0.68 -7.68 -8.95
CA ARG A 66 0.05 -8.57 -9.85
C ARG A 66 1.47 -8.10 -10.12
N VAL A 67 1.64 -6.80 -10.19
CA VAL A 67 2.97 -6.24 -10.46
C VAL A 67 3.85 -6.37 -9.23
N LEU A 68 3.27 -6.26 -8.04
CA LEU A 68 4.05 -6.18 -6.81
C LEU A 68 4.21 -7.48 -6.05
N GLU A 69 3.37 -8.47 -6.33
CA GLU A 69 3.34 -9.67 -5.50
C GLU A 69 4.63 -10.48 -5.48
N SER A 70 5.43 -10.38 -6.52
CA SER A 70 6.66 -11.14 -6.59
C SER A 70 7.77 -10.60 -5.70
N ASP A 71 7.72 -9.32 -5.40
CA ASP A 71 8.81 -8.65 -4.70
C ASP A 71 8.48 -8.22 -3.29
N PHE A 72 7.19 -8.22 -2.93
CA PHE A 72 6.76 -7.67 -1.66
C PHE A 72 5.71 -8.56 -1.01
N LYS A 73 5.60 -8.42 0.30
CA LYS A 73 4.52 -9.06 1.02
C LYS A 73 3.35 -8.07 0.99
N LEU A 74 2.24 -8.50 0.43
CA LEU A 74 1.11 -7.61 0.20
C LEU A 74 -0.07 -7.92 1.12
N TYR A 75 -0.75 -6.86 1.53
CA TYR A 75 -1.97 -6.96 2.32
C TYR A 75 -3.03 -6.12 1.65
N LEU A 76 -4.24 -6.64 1.54
CA LEU A 76 -5.35 -5.89 1.01
C LEU A 76 -6.25 -5.47 2.16
N VAL A 77 -6.45 -4.17 2.28
CA VAL A 77 -7.27 -3.60 3.32
C VAL A 77 -8.53 -3.06 2.70
N ASN A 78 -9.67 -3.48 3.21
CA ASN A 78 -10.95 -2.93 2.78
C ASN A 78 -11.41 -1.95 3.86
N PRO A 79 -11.37 -0.66 3.59
CA PRO A 79 -11.72 0.33 4.61
C PRO A 79 -13.16 0.16 5.11
N TYR A 80 -14.04 -0.28 4.22
CA TYR A 80 -15.42 -0.48 4.60
C TYR A 80 -15.55 -1.63 5.61
N ALA A 81 -14.85 -2.71 5.35
CA ALA A 81 -14.88 -3.85 6.23
C ALA A 81 -14.30 -3.52 7.60
N ILE A 82 -13.24 -2.74 7.62
CA ILE A 82 -12.62 -2.33 8.87
C ILE A 82 -13.61 -1.55 9.71
N LYS A 83 -14.34 -0.65 9.09
CA LYS A 83 -15.30 0.17 9.80
C LYS A 83 -16.44 -0.64 10.39
N GLN A 84 -16.71 -1.79 9.82
CA GLN A 84 -17.80 -2.61 10.25
C GLN A 84 -17.45 -3.64 11.33
N LEU A 85 -16.19 -3.77 11.65
CA LEU A 85 -15.79 -4.71 12.66
C LEU A 85 -16.08 -4.14 14.03
N PRO A 86 -17.00 -4.77 14.77
CA PRO A 86 -17.42 -4.22 16.05
C PRO A 86 -16.30 -4.29 17.07
N GLY A 87 -16.23 -3.26 17.89
CA GLY A 87 -15.28 -3.26 18.98
C GLY A 87 -13.84 -3.09 18.56
N ARG A 88 -13.62 -2.79 17.32
CA ARG A 88 -12.27 -2.64 16.83
C ARG A 88 -11.79 -1.22 16.97
N LYS A 89 -11.68 -0.80 18.20
CA LYS A 89 -11.09 0.47 18.43
C LYS A 89 -9.69 0.51 17.99
N SER A 90 -9.13 -0.64 17.93
CA SER A 90 -7.78 -0.80 17.44
C SER A 90 -7.72 -0.75 15.94
N ASP A 91 -8.81 -0.41 15.29
CA ASP A 91 -8.81 -0.37 13.83
C ASP A 91 -7.69 0.47 13.28
N VAL A 92 -7.48 1.61 13.86
CA VAL A 92 -6.41 2.48 13.41
C VAL A 92 -5.10 1.77 13.61
N LYS A 93 -4.96 1.14 14.75
CA LYS A 93 -3.76 0.43 15.06
C LYS A 93 -3.57 -0.76 14.14
N ASP A 94 -4.66 -1.45 13.85
CA ASP A 94 -4.58 -2.58 12.94
C ASP A 94 -4.19 -2.12 11.56
N ALA A 95 -4.72 -1.02 11.14
CA ALA A 95 -4.38 -0.47 9.84
C ALA A 95 -2.90 -0.07 9.82
N GLU A 96 -2.41 0.48 10.91
CA GLU A 96 -1.01 0.81 11.01
C GLU A 96 -0.19 -0.45 10.96
N TRP A 97 -0.64 -1.47 11.65
CA TRP A 97 0.06 -2.73 11.64
C TRP A 97 0.14 -3.30 10.24
N ILE A 98 -0.94 -3.21 9.49
CA ILE A 98 -0.94 -3.69 8.11
C ILE A 98 0.03 -2.87 7.29
N ALA A 99 0.12 -1.59 7.55
CA ALA A 99 1.03 -0.73 6.82
C ALA A 99 2.45 -0.82 7.36
N THR A 100 2.61 -1.39 8.51
CA THR A 100 3.92 -1.55 9.08
C THR A 100 4.32 -3.01 9.05
#